data_9acccabe2c6db64507153f898f98159a
#
_entry.id   9acccabe2c6db64507153f898f98159a
#
_cell.length_a   1.000
_cell.length_b   1.000
_cell.length_c   1.000
_cell.angle_alpha   90.00
_cell.angle_beta   90.00
_cell.angle_gamma   90.00
#
_symmetry.space_group_name_H-M   'P 1'
#
loop_
_entity.id
_entity.type
_entity.pdbx_description
1 polymer ?
#
loop_
_entity_poly.entity_id
_entity_poly.type
_entity_poly.pdbx_seq_one_letter_code
_entity_poly.pdbx_strand_id
1 'polypeptide(L)'
;IRNGEANDGTNSWQYRYPTSAMMIMDQKPDIFGIQEAYDYQVAYLKEYCEGYKCVGVGREDGKHDGEHMSIFYNSKTVKLLKWGTYWLSETPDKPSLGWDAACRRTATWALMKDKKNGRKFYYVNTHLDHVGMLAQKNGLALIVDRIKAMNKEGYPMILTGDFNVEPSNPV
;
A
#
# COMPACT_ATOMS: atom_id res chain seq x y z
N ILE A 1 1.44 0.35 -9.28
CA ILE A 1 0.94 -0.51 -10.37
C ILE A 1 -0.38 0.06 -10.87
N ARG A 2 -0.54 0.18 -12.13
CA ARG A 2 -1.80 0.60 -12.74
C ARG A 2 -2.83 -0.54 -12.65
N ASN A 3 -4.09 -0.18 -12.39
CA ASN A 3 -5.24 -1.08 -12.37
C ASN A 3 -5.24 -2.02 -13.58
N GLY A 4 -5.30 -3.33 -13.32
CA GLY A 4 -5.20 -4.35 -14.35
C GLY A 4 -6.43 -4.48 -15.25
N GLU A 5 -7.59 -3.99 -14.80
CA GLU A 5 -8.83 -3.96 -15.56
C GLU A 5 -8.97 -2.70 -16.42
N ALA A 6 -8.03 -1.74 -16.29
CA ALA A 6 -8.07 -0.53 -17.09
C ALA A 6 -7.78 -0.83 -18.57
N ASN A 7 -8.61 -0.29 -19.46
CA ASN A 7 -8.38 -0.39 -20.89
C ASN A 7 -7.38 0.68 -21.33
N ASP A 8 -6.11 0.39 -21.15
CA ASP A 8 -5.00 1.29 -21.50
C ASP A 8 -4.35 0.92 -22.85
N GLY A 9 -5.04 0.18 -23.72
CA GLY A 9 -4.54 -0.23 -25.04
C GLY A 9 -3.25 -1.05 -24.91
N THR A 10 -2.19 -0.64 -25.60
CA THR A 10 -0.87 -1.30 -25.52
C THR A 10 -0.18 -1.17 -24.16
N ASN A 11 -0.69 -0.33 -23.27
CA ASN A 11 -0.22 -0.16 -21.91
C ASN A 11 -1.06 -0.95 -20.89
N SER A 12 -2.00 -1.78 -21.32
CA SER A 12 -2.77 -2.66 -20.43
C SER A 12 -1.87 -3.68 -19.74
N TRP A 13 -2.31 -4.19 -18.59
CA TRP A 13 -1.54 -5.09 -17.74
C TRP A 13 -0.94 -6.28 -18.49
N GLN A 14 -1.68 -6.88 -19.39
CA GLN A 14 -1.23 -8.01 -20.21
C GLN A 14 0.05 -7.74 -21.04
N TYR A 15 0.41 -6.48 -21.26
CA TYR A 15 1.64 -6.11 -21.95
C TYR A 15 2.74 -5.59 -21.00
N ARG A 16 2.35 -5.15 -19.78
CA ARG A 16 3.27 -4.53 -18.81
C ARG A 16 3.80 -5.47 -17.75
N TYR A 17 3.11 -6.57 -17.47
CA TYR A 17 3.43 -7.41 -16.31
C TYR A 17 4.89 -7.90 -16.28
N PRO A 18 5.53 -8.32 -17.42
CA PRO A 18 6.90 -8.77 -17.36
C PRO A 18 7.87 -7.63 -17.00
N THR A 19 7.69 -6.48 -17.65
CA THR A 19 8.53 -5.29 -17.42
C THR A 19 8.37 -4.77 -16.00
N SER A 20 7.17 -4.85 -15.42
CA SER A 20 6.93 -4.46 -14.03
C SER A 20 7.74 -5.31 -13.04
N ALA A 21 7.75 -6.63 -13.20
CA ALA A 21 8.54 -7.52 -12.35
C ALA A 21 10.05 -7.34 -12.60
N MET A 22 10.46 -7.24 -13.87
CA MET A 22 11.88 -7.01 -14.23
C MET A 22 12.42 -5.73 -13.62
N MET A 23 11.67 -4.62 -13.69
CA MET A 23 12.06 -3.35 -13.07
C MET A 23 12.28 -3.50 -11.55
N ILE A 24 11.37 -4.15 -10.86
CA ILE A 24 11.50 -4.39 -9.41
C ILE A 24 12.74 -5.22 -9.11
N MET A 25 12.96 -6.29 -9.88
CA MET A 25 14.11 -7.19 -9.69
C MET A 25 15.43 -6.54 -10.05
N ASP A 26 15.45 -5.58 -10.98
CA ASP A 26 16.63 -4.81 -11.35
C ASP A 26 16.95 -3.75 -10.27
N GLN A 27 15.97 -2.99 -9.81
CA GLN A 27 16.13 -1.97 -8.77
C GLN A 27 16.40 -2.54 -7.37
N LYS A 28 15.99 -3.78 -7.11
CA LYS A 28 16.22 -4.51 -5.84
C LYS A 28 15.89 -3.70 -4.58
N PRO A 29 14.74 -3.04 -4.49
CA PRO A 29 14.38 -2.27 -3.30
C PRO A 29 14.26 -3.21 -2.09
N ASP A 30 14.65 -2.75 -0.90
CA ASP A 30 14.43 -3.50 0.33
C ASP A 30 12.92 -3.64 0.65
N ILE A 31 12.15 -2.58 0.34
CA ILE A 31 10.70 -2.51 0.54
C ILE A 31 10.09 -1.65 -0.57
N PHE A 32 8.89 -2.00 -1.01
CA PHE A 32 8.08 -1.14 -1.86
C PHE A 32 6.59 -1.32 -1.60
N GLY A 33 5.82 -0.26 -1.78
CA GLY A 33 4.36 -0.27 -1.77
C GLY A 33 3.82 -0.26 -3.19
N ILE A 34 2.69 -0.94 -3.41
CA ILE A 34 1.95 -0.89 -4.67
C ILE A 34 0.53 -0.40 -4.42
N GLN A 35 -0.04 0.27 -5.41
CA GLN A 35 -1.42 0.74 -5.44
C GLN A 35 -2.09 0.20 -6.70
N GLU A 36 -3.43 0.21 -6.73
CA GLU A 36 -4.28 -0.21 -7.85
C GLU A 36 -4.16 -1.69 -8.27
N ALA A 37 -3.42 -2.52 -7.54
CA ALA A 37 -3.23 -3.92 -7.90
C ALA A 37 -4.43 -4.78 -7.47
N TYR A 38 -5.01 -5.53 -8.39
CA TYR A 38 -5.93 -6.63 -8.06
C TYR A 38 -5.16 -7.87 -7.59
N ASP A 39 -5.85 -8.81 -6.96
CA ASP A 39 -5.25 -10.01 -6.37
C ASP A 39 -4.38 -10.79 -7.36
N TYR A 40 -4.81 -10.95 -8.61
CA TYR A 40 -4.02 -11.62 -9.65
C TYR A 40 -2.72 -10.88 -10.03
N GLN A 41 -2.70 -9.55 -9.94
CA GLN A 41 -1.50 -8.74 -10.16
C GLN A 41 -0.53 -8.89 -8.98
N VAL A 42 -1.07 -8.92 -7.76
CA VAL A 42 -0.29 -9.22 -6.54
C VAL A 42 0.29 -10.63 -6.60
N ALA A 43 -0.51 -11.62 -7.02
CA ALA A 43 -0.07 -13.00 -7.20
C ALA A 43 1.07 -13.11 -8.20
N TYR A 44 0.96 -12.43 -9.35
CA TYR A 44 2.02 -12.36 -10.34
C TYR A 44 3.34 -11.81 -9.75
N LEU A 45 3.28 -10.68 -9.05
CA LEU A 45 4.49 -10.10 -8.44
C LEU A 45 5.08 -11.01 -7.35
N LYS A 46 4.26 -11.73 -6.60
CA LYS A 46 4.73 -12.71 -5.60
C LYS A 46 5.45 -13.89 -6.26
N GLU A 47 5.04 -14.30 -7.44
CA GLU A 47 5.65 -15.38 -8.21
C GLU A 47 6.97 -14.94 -8.86
N TYR A 48 6.99 -13.77 -9.49
CA TYR A 48 8.12 -13.34 -10.33
C TYR A 48 9.12 -12.42 -9.63
N CYS A 49 8.79 -11.85 -8.46
CA CYS A 49 9.76 -11.10 -7.65
C CYS A 49 10.38 -12.00 -6.58
N GLU A 50 11.32 -12.84 -7.00
CA GLU A 50 11.97 -13.81 -6.11
C GLU A 50 12.64 -13.16 -4.89
N GLY A 51 12.44 -13.75 -3.71
CA GLY A 51 13.00 -13.26 -2.44
C GLY A 51 12.13 -12.22 -1.74
N TYR A 52 11.10 -11.70 -2.41
CA TYR A 52 10.13 -10.80 -1.78
C TYR A 52 8.97 -11.55 -1.14
N LYS A 53 8.52 -11.03 -0.01
CA LYS A 53 7.26 -11.41 0.64
C LYS A 53 6.31 -10.22 0.60
N CYS A 54 5.01 -10.48 0.72
CA CYS A 54 3.96 -9.49 0.57
C CYS A 54 2.97 -9.55 1.73
N VAL A 55 2.47 -8.40 2.16
CA VAL A 55 1.35 -8.23 3.08
C VAL A 55 0.38 -7.18 2.53
N GLY A 56 -0.89 -7.33 2.85
CA GLY A 56 -1.98 -6.48 2.40
C GLY A 56 -3.19 -7.32 2.03
N VAL A 57 -4.33 -6.68 1.90
CA VAL A 57 -5.62 -7.31 1.56
C VAL A 57 -6.39 -6.44 0.56
N GLY A 58 -7.36 -7.03 -0.12
CA GLY A 58 -8.27 -6.32 -1.02
C GLY A 58 -9.18 -5.37 -0.24
N ARG A 59 -9.42 -4.20 -0.81
CA ARG A 59 -10.14 -3.11 -0.14
C ARG A 59 -11.65 -3.36 -0.01
N GLU A 60 -12.23 -4.26 -0.83
CA GLU A 60 -13.67 -4.48 -0.84
C GLU A 60 -14.13 -5.44 0.25
N ASP A 61 -13.38 -6.49 0.53
CA ASP A 61 -13.76 -7.56 1.47
C ASP A 61 -12.76 -7.79 2.62
N GLY A 62 -11.60 -7.12 2.58
CA GLY A 62 -10.52 -7.36 3.53
C GLY A 62 -9.79 -8.69 3.31
N LYS A 63 -9.88 -9.27 2.12
CA LYS A 63 -9.24 -10.53 1.72
C LYS A 63 -8.65 -10.42 0.33
N HIS A 64 -9.43 -10.70 -0.70
CA HIS A 64 -8.99 -10.82 -2.09
C HIS A 64 -9.65 -9.82 -3.04
N ASP A 65 -10.82 -9.28 -2.68
CA ASP A 65 -11.63 -8.47 -3.58
C ASP A 65 -11.20 -7.00 -3.59
N GLY A 66 -11.19 -6.44 -4.81
CA GLY A 66 -10.81 -5.06 -5.07
C GLY A 66 -9.29 -4.82 -5.13
N GLU A 67 -8.93 -3.57 -5.18
CA GLU A 67 -7.52 -3.15 -5.25
C GLU A 67 -6.81 -3.33 -3.91
N HIS A 68 -5.54 -3.73 -3.98
CA HIS A 68 -4.66 -3.93 -2.84
C HIS A 68 -3.68 -2.75 -2.66
N MET A 69 -3.51 -2.31 -1.42
CA MET A 69 -2.44 -1.41 -1.01
C MET A 69 -1.31 -2.24 -0.38
N SER A 70 -0.77 -3.18 -1.15
CA SER A 70 0.17 -4.17 -0.62
C SER A 70 1.56 -3.58 -0.39
N ILE A 71 2.26 -4.15 0.59
CA ILE A 71 3.67 -3.87 0.91
C ILE A 71 4.47 -5.13 0.61
N PHE A 72 5.45 -5.00 -0.28
CA PHE A 72 6.44 -6.02 -0.57
C PHE A 72 7.75 -5.71 0.15
N TYR A 73 8.42 -6.73 0.65
CA TYR A 73 9.71 -6.58 1.34
C TYR A 73 10.65 -7.73 1.02
N ASN A 74 11.93 -7.40 0.83
CA ASN A 74 12.97 -8.39 0.63
C ASN A 74 13.23 -9.13 1.94
N SER A 75 12.87 -10.41 1.98
CA SER A 75 12.97 -11.23 3.19
C SER A 75 14.41 -11.53 3.62
N LYS A 76 15.41 -11.26 2.77
CA LYS A 76 16.83 -11.38 3.12
C LYS A 76 17.32 -10.20 3.95
N THR A 77 16.83 -8.99 3.68
CA THR A 77 17.29 -7.74 4.32
C THR A 77 16.34 -7.22 5.39
N VAL A 78 15.05 -7.52 5.29
CA VAL A 78 14.00 -7.02 6.19
C VAL A 78 13.25 -8.16 6.85
N LYS A 79 12.94 -8.01 8.13
CA LYS A 79 12.06 -8.90 8.90
C LYS A 79 10.75 -8.20 9.23
N LEU A 80 9.64 -8.78 8.81
CA LEU A 80 8.30 -8.37 9.22
C LEU A 80 8.06 -8.77 10.69
N LEU A 81 7.58 -7.84 11.50
CA LEU A 81 7.23 -8.08 12.91
C LEU A 81 5.73 -8.09 13.14
N LYS A 82 5.03 -7.09 12.60
CA LYS A 82 3.55 -6.95 12.67
C LYS A 82 3.07 -6.25 11.40
N TRP A 83 1.82 -6.44 11.05
CA TRP A 83 1.17 -5.71 9.98
C TRP A 83 -0.35 -5.70 10.16
N GLY A 84 -1.01 -4.85 9.41
CA GLY A 84 -2.46 -4.80 9.30
C GLY A 84 -2.90 -3.85 8.20
N THR A 85 -4.18 -3.92 7.87
CA THR A 85 -4.85 -3.00 6.96
C THR A 85 -6.08 -2.43 7.66
N TYR A 86 -6.38 -1.16 7.42
CA TYR A 86 -7.60 -0.52 7.88
C TYR A 86 -8.17 0.38 6.78
N TRP A 87 -9.46 0.66 6.86
CA TRP A 87 -10.17 1.51 5.90
C TRP A 87 -10.06 2.97 6.29
N LEU A 88 -9.93 3.83 5.28
CA LEU A 88 -9.93 5.28 5.45
C LEU A 88 -11.39 5.75 5.52
N SER A 89 -11.98 5.63 6.70
CA SER A 89 -13.39 5.93 6.96
C SER A 89 -13.63 6.19 8.44
N GLU A 90 -14.85 6.56 8.79
CA GLU A 90 -15.33 6.70 10.17
C GLU A 90 -15.42 5.35 10.91
N THR A 91 -15.37 4.23 10.18
CA THR A 91 -15.39 2.87 10.73
C THR A 91 -14.20 2.06 10.18
N PRO A 92 -12.98 2.38 10.59
CA PRO A 92 -11.76 1.91 9.92
C PRO A 92 -11.45 0.42 10.10
N ASP A 93 -12.11 -0.26 11.03
CA ASP A 93 -11.78 -1.65 11.37
C ASP A 93 -12.60 -2.69 10.56
N LYS A 94 -13.38 -2.23 9.59
CA LYS A 94 -14.16 -3.07 8.66
C LYS A 94 -14.24 -2.41 7.27
N PRO A 95 -14.50 -3.21 6.20
CA PRO A 95 -14.74 -2.66 4.87
C PRO A 95 -15.83 -1.59 4.88
N SER A 96 -15.45 -0.35 4.57
CA SER A 96 -16.36 0.79 4.62
C SER A 96 -15.92 1.90 3.67
N LEU A 97 -16.90 2.66 3.18
CA LEU A 97 -16.72 3.89 2.43
C LEU A 97 -16.62 5.05 3.43
N GLY A 98 -15.62 5.92 3.28
CA GLY A 98 -15.39 7.02 4.20
C GLY A 98 -15.79 8.37 3.63
N TRP A 99 -16.43 9.20 4.45
CA TRP A 99 -16.79 10.59 4.14
C TRP A 99 -17.45 10.77 2.76
N ASP A 100 -16.81 11.58 1.90
CA ASP A 100 -17.24 11.85 0.51
C ASP A 100 -16.47 11.03 -0.54
N ALA A 101 -15.83 9.93 -0.14
CA ALA A 101 -15.01 9.11 -1.04
C ALA A 101 -15.83 8.47 -2.16
N ALA A 102 -15.27 8.41 -3.35
CA ALA A 102 -15.85 7.73 -4.51
C ALA A 102 -15.76 6.19 -4.41
N CYS A 103 -14.79 5.69 -3.66
CA CYS A 103 -14.59 4.24 -3.45
C CYS A 103 -13.92 3.97 -2.09
N ARG A 104 -13.97 2.71 -1.63
CA ARG A 104 -13.26 2.33 -0.41
C ARG A 104 -11.77 2.56 -0.57
N ARG A 105 -11.16 3.14 0.46
CA ARG A 105 -9.70 3.38 0.53
C ARG A 105 -9.14 2.74 1.77
N THR A 106 -7.92 2.24 1.67
CA THR A 106 -7.23 1.54 2.76
C THR A 106 -5.83 2.06 2.95
N ALA A 107 -5.31 1.86 4.15
CA ALA A 107 -3.88 1.96 4.45
C ALA A 107 -3.40 0.62 5.01
N THR A 108 -2.37 0.06 4.39
CA THR A 108 -1.65 -1.11 4.91
C THR A 108 -0.40 -0.62 5.63
N TRP A 109 -0.19 -1.09 6.85
CA TRP A 109 0.97 -0.76 7.67
C TRP A 109 1.75 -2.00 8.06
N ALA A 110 3.04 -1.85 8.25
CA ALA A 110 3.92 -2.91 8.73
C ALA A 110 4.96 -2.35 9.69
N LEU A 111 5.14 -3.00 10.84
CA LEU A 111 6.31 -2.84 11.70
C LEU A 111 7.38 -3.81 11.23
N MET A 112 8.50 -3.29 10.87
CA MET A 112 9.60 -4.02 10.26
C MET A 112 10.91 -3.82 11.04
N LYS A 113 11.87 -4.73 10.80
CA LYS A 113 13.22 -4.67 11.36
C LYS A 113 14.23 -4.83 10.23
N ASP A 114 15.13 -3.89 10.09
CA ASP A 114 16.34 -4.02 9.26
C ASP A 114 17.25 -5.11 9.87
N LYS A 115 17.55 -6.13 9.10
CA LYS A 115 18.38 -7.25 9.56
C LYS A 115 19.85 -6.89 9.69
N LYS A 116 20.32 -5.87 8.98
CA LYS A 116 21.73 -5.45 8.99
C LYS A 116 22.08 -4.73 10.28
N ASN A 117 21.25 -3.80 10.74
CA ASN A 117 21.51 -2.96 11.89
C ASN A 117 20.57 -3.18 13.08
N GLY A 118 19.53 -4.01 12.91
CA GLY A 118 18.57 -4.34 13.95
C GLY A 118 17.53 -3.25 14.25
N ARG A 119 17.55 -2.12 13.55
CA ARG A 119 16.62 -1.01 13.77
C ARG A 119 15.21 -1.37 13.32
N LYS A 120 14.23 -0.95 14.10
CA LYS A 120 12.81 -1.08 13.77
C LYS A 120 12.30 0.20 13.14
N PHE A 121 11.30 0.07 12.28
CA PHE A 121 10.62 1.18 11.62
C PHE A 121 9.23 0.76 11.17
N TYR A 122 8.35 1.73 10.98
CA TYR A 122 7.04 1.53 10.35
C TYR A 122 7.12 1.87 8.87
N TYR A 123 6.45 1.06 8.07
CA TYR A 123 6.18 1.34 6.66
C TYR A 123 4.68 1.33 6.45
N VAL A 124 4.15 2.37 5.81
CA VAL A 124 2.72 2.51 5.51
C VAL A 124 2.56 2.77 4.03
N ASN A 125 1.59 2.10 3.42
CA ASN A 125 1.25 2.28 2.01
C ASN A 125 -0.25 2.54 1.87
N THR A 126 -0.62 3.54 1.06
CA THR A 126 -2.01 3.96 0.88
C THR A 126 -2.29 4.40 -0.55
N HIS A 127 -3.56 4.61 -0.86
CA HIS A 127 -4.05 5.29 -2.06
C HIS A 127 -5.26 6.13 -1.63
N LEU A 128 -5.08 7.44 -1.55
CA LEU A 128 -6.15 8.35 -1.13
C LEU A 128 -7.24 8.45 -2.20
N ASP A 129 -8.39 8.96 -1.83
CA ASP A 129 -9.49 9.11 -2.78
C ASP A 129 -9.13 10.13 -3.88
N HIS A 130 -9.64 9.92 -5.08
CA HIS A 130 -9.34 10.77 -6.24
C HIS A 130 -10.40 11.84 -6.50
N VAL A 131 -11.50 11.84 -5.73
CA VAL A 131 -12.64 12.78 -5.86
C VAL A 131 -12.90 13.50 -4.56
N GLY A 132 -13.06 12.75 -3.46
CA GLY A 132 -13.51 13.28 -2.17
C GLY A 132 -12.41 14.05 -1.44
N MET A 133 -12.48 15.37 -1.43
CA MET A 133 -11.50 16.22 -0.71
C MET A 133 -11.54 16.00 0.79
N LEU A 134 -12.71 15.77 1.36
CA LEU A 134 -12.85 15.47 2.78
C LEU A 134 -12.26 14.10 3.11
N ALA A 135 -12.48 13.12 2.23
CA ALA A 135 -11.90 11.79 2.36
C ALA A 135 -10.37 11.81 2.24
N GLN A 136 -9.79 12.63 1.34
CA GLN A 136 -8.35 12.82 1.24
C GLN A 136 -7.78 13.36 2.55
N LYS A 137 -8.31 14.49 3.03
CA LYS A 137 -7.87 15.17 4.25
C LYS A 137 -8.00 14.29 5.49
N ASN A 138 -9.19 13.76 5.72
CA ASN A 138 -9.47 12.94 6.91
C ASN A 138 -8.78 11.58 6.84
N GLY A 139 -8.64 10.99 5.64
CA GLY A 139 -7.91 9.77 5.42
C GLY A 139 -6.43 9.92 5.80
N LEU A 140 -5.78 11.00 5.37
CA LEU A 140 -4.39 11.28 5.76
C LEU A 140 -4.27 11.54 7.27
N ALA A 141 -5.17 12.32 7.85
CA ALA A 141 -5.19 12.58 9.30
C ALA A 141 -5.35 11.25 10.08
N LEU A 142 -6.27 10.38 9.66
CA LEU A 142 -6.48 9.07 10.28
C LEU A 142 -5.21 8.20 10.21
N ILE A 143 -4.48 8.21 9.09
CA ILE A 143 -3.21 7.50 8.96
C ILE A 143 -2.20 8.00 10.00
N VAL A 144 -2.02 9.31 10.09
CA VAL A 144 -1.08 9.94 11.02
C VAL A 144 -1.45 9.60 12.48
N ASP A 145 -2.72 9.72 12.84
CA ASP A 145 -3.20 9.48 14.21
C ASP A 145 -3.06 8.00 14.60
N ARG A 146 -3.42 7.07 13.71
CA ARG A 146 -3.24 5.63 13.96
C ARG A 146 -1.77 5.25 14.13
N ILE A 147 -0.88 5.79 13.29
CA ILE A 147 0.55 5.51 13.43
C ILE A 147 1.10 6.10 14.72
N LYS A 148 0.75 7.33 15.09
CA LYS A 148 1.13 7.92 16.39
C LYS A 148 0.63 7.07 17.57
N ALA A 149 -0.60 6.56 17.48
CA ALA A 149 -1.18 5.71 18.50
C ALA A 149 -0.45 4.35 18.64
N MET A 150 -0.02 3.76 17.54
CA MET A 150 0.70 2.48 17.52
C MET A 150 2.19 2.60 17.84
N ASN A 151 2.82 3.69 17.43
CA ASN A 151 4.27 3.91 17.50
C ASN A 151 4.68 4.59 18.81
N LYS A 152 4.41 3.96 19.93
CA LYS A 152 4.78 4.48 21.26
C LYS A 152 6.29 4.58 21.49
N GLU A 153 7.04 3.76 20.79
CA GLU A 153 8.51 3.70 20.88
C GLU A 153 9.20 4.77 20.01
N GLY A 154 8.47 5.54 19.22
CA GLY A 154 9.02 6.58 18.36
C GLY A 154 9.93 6.07 17.23
N TYR A 155 9.67 4.88 16.70
CA TYR A 155 10.43 4.36 15.56
C TYR A 155 10.25 5.24 14.31
N PRO A 156 11.25 5.35 13.43
CA PRO A 156 11.10 6.01 12.13
C PRO A 156 9.90 5.45 11.36
N MET A 157 9.22 6.32 10.61
CA MET A 157 8.08 5.97 9.78
C MET A 157 8.31 6.40 8.34
N ILE A 158 7.99 5.53 7.40
CA ILE A 158 7.96 5.79 5.97
C ILE A 158 6.51 5.66 5.51
N LEU A 159 5.97 6.74 4.94
CA LEU A 159 4.66 6.74 4.31
C LEU A 159 4.82 6.84 2.80
N THR A 160 4.24 5.89 2.09
CA THR A 160 4.22 5.84 0.63
C THR A 160 2.79 5.72 0.12
N GLY A 161 2.57 6.09 -1.13
CA GLY A 161 1.24 5.92 -1.72
C GLY A 161 1.01 6.81 -2.93
N ASP A 162 -0.18 6.65 -3.48
CA ASP A 162 -0.76 7.62 -4.39
C ASP A 162 -1.71 8.51 -3.59
N PHE A 163 -1.34 9.76 -3.44
CA PHE A 163 -2.12 10.71 -2.63
C PHE A 163 -3.22 11.41 -3.42
N ASN A 164 -3.25 11.23 -4.75
CA ASN A 164 -4.22 11.90 -5.66
C ASN A 164 -4.29 13.42 -5.51
N VAL A 165 -3.20 14.03 -5.04
CA VAL A 165 -3.08 15.49 -4.87
C VAL A 165 -1.69 15.94 -5.33
N GLU A 166 -1.62 17.15 -5.83
CA GLU A 166 -0.35 17.81 -6.15
C GLU A 166 0.39 18.22 -4.88
N PRO A 167 1.74 18.31 -4.90
CA PRO A 167 2.53 18.70 -3.73
C PRO A 167 2.16 20.08 -3.14
N SER A 168 1.55 20.95 -3.93
CA SER A 168 1.05 22.26 -3.51
C SER A 168 -0.33 22.22 -2.84
N ASN A 169 -0.99 21.07 -2.83
CA ASN A 169 -2.32 20.92 -2.22
C ASN A 169 -2.21 21.04 -0.70
N PRO A 170 -3.11 21.79 -0.03
CA PRO A 170 -3.08 21.98 1.42
C PRO A 170 -3.59 20.79 2.25
N VAL A 171 -3.95 19.67 1.61
CA VAL A 171 -4.38 18.43 2.29
C VAL A 171 -3.23 17.80 3.07
#